data_cf3afd3b7649d3e85f53409c91b22242
#
_entry.id   cf3afd3b7649d3e85f53409c91b22242
#
_cell.length_a   1.000
_cell.length_b   1.000
_cell.length_c   1.000
_cell.angle_alpha   90.00
_cell.angle_beta   90.00
_cell.angle_gamma   90.00
#
_symmetry.space_group_name_H-M   'P 1'
#
loop_
_entity.id
_entity.type
_entity.pdbx_description
1 polymer ?
#
loop_
_entity_poly.entity_id
_entity_poly.type
_entity_poly.pdbx_seq_one_letter_code
_entity_poly.pdbx_strand_id
1 'polypeptide(L)'
;VRMLGDREDIVVREASSLYETEPFGVTGQPDYLNAVLRIETGLEPEALLDVCQQIEARLGRVRIERWGARTVDIDILTYGSLRQVDARLTLPHPRMAERAFVQIPLRELQEGRIEWTEEVRPFAFGWSPSTRRTPLWVHRIETGSTNDDAKQLAAAGLPGGSVVVADRQTAGRGRMGRVWQSDAGAGVWMSILLRPSGMDSRRGGLLPLAAGLAAARHLRGLGVPAQLKWPNDVLCNGRKICGILCESVTSGSCLDRVVVGIG
;
A
#
# COMPACT_ATOMS: atom_id res chain seq x y z
N VAL A 1 -10.29 1.95 5.26
CA VAL A 1 -9.24 2.26 6.24
C VAL A 1 -9.53 3.62 6.89
N ARG A 2 -9.51 4.73 6.14
CA ARG A 2 -9.66 6.08 6.70
C ARG A 2 -10.89 6.23 7.61
N MET A 3 -12.09 5.79 7.17
CA MET A 3 -13.32 5.91 7.98
C MET A 3 -13.30 5.10 9.28
N LEU A 4 -12.50 4.04 9.37
CA LEU A 4 -12.23 3.34 10.63
C LEU A 4 -11.25 4.14 11.50
N GLY A 5 -10.16 4.63 10.90
CA GLY A 5 -9.12 5.39 11.63
C GLY A 5 -9.54 6.80 12.07
N ASP A 6 -10.58 7.39 11.47
CA ASP A 6 -11.14 8.69 11.89
C ASP A 6 -11.98 8.57 13.19
N ARG A 7 -12.17 7.36 13.74
CA ARG A 7 -12.90 7.12 14.98
C ARG A 7 -11.95 7.10 16.18
N GLU A 8 -12.38 7.67 17.29
CA GLU A 8 -11.61 7.70 18.54
C GLU A 8 -11.55 6.31 19.24
N ASP A 9 -12.54 5.44 18.97
CA ASP A 9 -12.68 4.13 19.59
C ASP A 9 -12.07 2.97 18.76
N ILE A 10 -11.41 3.29 17.63
CA ILE A 10 -10.74 2.32 16.75
C ILE A 10 -9.36 2.83 16.36
N VAL A 11 -8.33 2.03 16.61
CA VAL A 11 -6.98 2.29 16.15
C VAL A 11 -6.60 1.27 15.07
N VAL A 12 -6.40 1.71 13.84
CA VAL A 12 -5.90 0.84 12.77
C VAL A 12 -4.38 0.72 12.92
N ARG A 13 -3.88 -0.47 13.28
CA ARG A 13 -2.46 -0.74 13.54
C ARG A 13 -1.71 -1.11 12.28
N GLU A 14 -2.28 -1.97 11.46
CA GLU A 14 -1.64 -2.48 10.25
C GLU A 14 -2.67 -2.72 9.15
N ALA A 15 -2.22 -2.62 7.91
CA ALA A 15 -2.98 -3.01 6.74
C ALA A 15 -2.11 -3.91 5.85
N SER A 16 -2.68 -4.98 5.31
CA SER A 16 -2.02 -5.77 4.27
C SER A 16 -1.93 -4.97 2.98
N SER A 17 -1.17 -5.48 2.02
CA SER A 17 -1.27 -5.07 0.62
C SER A 17 -2.70 -5.26 0.09
N LEU A 18 -3.04 -4.54 -0.98
CA LEU A 18 -4.26 -4.81 -1.73
C LEU A 18 -4.04 -6.02 -2.64
N TYR A 19 -5.01 -6.92 -2.65
CA TYR A 19 -5.01 -8.10 -3.49
C TYR A 19 -6.21 -8.11 -4.42
N GLU A 20 -5.96 -8.43 -5.68
CA GLU A 20 -6.97 -8.58 -6.71
C GLU A 20 -7.36 -10.05 -6.83
N THR A 21 -8.66 -10.33 -6.88
CA THR A 21 -9.19 -11.70 -6.97
C THR A 21 -10.33 -11.76 -7.96
N GLU A 22 -10.37 -12.85 -8.73
CA GLU A 22 -11.46 -13.11 -9.63
C GLU A 22 -12.77 -13.36 -8.88
N PRO A 23 -13.92 -12.95 -9.44
CA PRO A 23 -15.23 -13.20 -8.84
C PRO A 23 -15.51 -14.69 -8.71
N PHE A 24 -15.82 -15.15 -7.50
CA PHE A 24 -16.11 -16.57 -7.26
C PHE A 24 -17.49 -16.94 -7.83
N GLY A 25 -17.51 -17.78 -8.88
CA GLY A 25 -18.73 -18.38 -9.41
C GLY A 25 -19.59 -17.49 -10.32
N VAL A 26 -19.14 -16.29 -10.71
CA VAL A 26 -19.86 -15.39 -11.62
C VAL A 26 -18.91 -14.87 -12.69
N THR A 27 -19.17 -15.20 -13.95
CA THR A 27 -18.39 -14.69 -15.09
C THR A 27 -18.89 -13.31 -15.52
N GLY A 28 -17.96 -12.41 -15.86
CA GLY A 28 -18.29 -11.08 -16.42
C GLY A 28 -18.39 -9.94 -15.39
N GLN A 29 -18.02 -10.17 -14.13
CA GLN A 29 -17.84 -9.11 -13.14
C GLN A 29 -16.35 -8.70 -13.08
N PRO A 30 -16.05 -7.42 -12.75
CA PRO A 30 -14.68 -7.00 -12.49
C PRO A 30 -14.10 -7.71 -11.27
N ASP A 31 -12.77 -7.83 -11.23
CA ASP A 31 -12.05 -8.40 -10.09
C ASP A 31 -12.31 -7.61 -8.81
N TYR A 32 -12.32 -8.31 -7.68
CA TYR A 32 -12.48 -7.71 -6.35
C TYR A 32 -11.14 -7.31 -5.76
N LEU A 33 -11.09 -6.19 -5.05
CA LEU A 33 -9.94 -5.79 -4.25
C LEU A 33 -10.16 -6.19 -2.79
N ASN A 34 -9.22 -6.92 -2.23
CA ASN A 34 -9.26 -7.43 -0.87
C ASN A 34 -8.03 -6.94 -0.08
N ALA A 35 -8.22 -6.68 1.20
CA ALA A 35 -7.16 -6.42 2.16
C ALA A 35 -7.60 -6.85 3.55
N VAL A 36 -6.65 -7.11 4.45
CA VAL A 36 -6.88 -7.36 5.87
C VAL A 36 -6.31 -6.22 6.68
N LEU A 37 -7.05 -5.80 7.69
CA LEU A 37 -6.63 -4.79 8.66
C LEU A 37 -6.46 -5.42 10.03
N ARG A 38 -5.42 -5.02 10.75
CA ARG A 38 -5.30 -5.24 12.20
C ARG A 38 -5.71 -3.97 12.91
N ILE A 39 -6.71 -4.08 13.77
CA ILE A 39 -7.23 -2.96 14.54
C ILE A 39 -7.17 -3.25 16.03
N GLU A 40 -7.10 -2.21 16.84
CA GLU A 40 -7.37 -2.25 18.28
C GLU A 40 -8.60 -1.42 18.57
N THR A 41 -9.48 -1.94 19.41
CA THR A 41 -10.71 -1.26 19.80
C THR A 41 -11.17 -1.73 21.17
N GLY A 42 -11.87 -0.84 21.89
CA GLY A 42 -12.59 -1.17 23.11
C GLY A 42 -14.07 -1.50 22.88
N LEU A 43 -14.53 -1.49 21.63
CA LEU A 43 -15.91 -1.83 21.29
C LEU A 43 -16.13 -3.34 21.46
N GLU A 44 -17.29 -3.72 21.98
CA GLU A 44 -17.73 -5.12 21.92
C GLU A 44 -17.91 -5.58 20.46
N PRO A 45 -17.79 -6.89 20.15
CA PRO A 45 -17.81 -7.39 18.77
C PRO A 45 -19.04 -6.99 17.96
N GLU A 46 -20.22 -6.97 18.57
CA GLU A 46 -21.45 -6.55 17.90
C GLU A 46 -21.49 -5.06 17.62
N ALA A 47 -20.97 -4.23 18.52
CA ALA A 47 -20.84 -2.79 18.31
C ALA A 47 -19.84 -2.49 17.18
N LEU A 48 -18.74 -3.25 17.10
CA LEU A 48 -17.81 -3.17 15.97
C LEU A 48 -18.47 -3.58 14.66
N LEU A 49 -19.30 -4.62 14.66
CA LEU A 49 -20.07 -5.03 13.48
C LEU A 49 -21.03 -3.93 13.03
N ASP A 50 -21.72 -3.27 13.97
CA ASP A 50 -22.59 -2.13 13.64
C ASP A 50 -21.80 -0.98 13.00
N VAL A 51 -20.60 -0.69 13.48
CA VAL A 51 -19.70 0.31 12.87
C VAL A 51 -19.30 -0.11 11.44
N CYS A 52 -18.92 -1.36 11.22
CA CYS A 52 -18.59 -1.86 9.89
C CYS A 52 -19.76 -1.67 8.92
N GLN A 53 -20.96 -2.08 9.33
CA GLN A 53 -22.19 -1.93 8.52
C GLN A 53 -22.55 -0.48 8.24
N GLN A 54 -22.34 0.44 9.19
CA GLN A 54 -22.54 1.89 8.96
C GLN A 54 -21.57 2.44 7.93
N ILE A 55 -20.31 2.00 7.97
CA ILE A 55 -19.31 2.41 6.98
C ILE A 55 -19.68 1.88 5.60
N GLU A 56 -20.08 0.62 5.49
CA GLU A 56 -20.56 0.04 4.23
C GLU A 56 -21.75 0.82 3.66
N ALA A 57 -22.73 1.15 4.49
CA ALA A 57 -23.90 1.92 4.09
C ALA A 57 -23.52 3.32 3.59
N ARG A 58 -22.58 4.01 4.27
CA ARG A 58 -22.06 5.32 3.84
C ARG A 58 -21.32 5.27 2.51
N LEU A 59 -20.70 4.14 2.19
CA LEU A 59 -19.99 3.91 0.93
C LEU A 59 -20.93 3.41 -0.19
N GLY A 60 -22.23 3.48 0.02
CA GLY A 60 -23.24 3.20 -0.99
C GLY A 60 -23.54 1.70 -1.18
N ARG A 61 -23.28 0.87 -0.15
CA ARG A 61 -23.71 -0.52 -0.20
C ARG A 61 -25.23 -0.62 -0.26
N VAL A 62 -25.77 -0.95 -1.44
CA VAL A 62 -27.18 -1.27 -1.65
C VAL A 62 -27.30 -2.79 -1.80
N ARG A 63 -28.10 -3.44 -0.96
CA ARG A 63 -28.44 -4.87 -1.12
C ARG A 63 -29.50 -5.02 -2.21
N ILE A 64 -29.07 -5.13 -3.47
CA ILE A 64 -29.98 -5.31 -4.60
C ILE A 64 -30.25 -6.80 -4.87
N GLU A 65 -29.25 -7.68 -4.71
CA GLU A 65 -29.38 -9.12 -4.95
C GLU A 65 -28.52 -9.96 -4.00
N ARG A 66 -28.97 -11.22 -3.76
CA ARG A 66 -28.20 -12.21 -2.98
C ARG A 66 -27.09 -12.76 -3.89
N TRP A 67 -25.86 -12.26 -3.80
CA TRP A 67 -24.67 -12.54 -4.63
C TRP A 67 -24.33 -11.46 -5.66
N GLY A 68 -24.97 -10.29 -5.65
CA GLY A 68 -24.65 -9.16 -6.53
C GLY A 68 -23.32 -8.50 -6.16
N ALA A 69 -22.69 -7.82 -7.13
CA ALA A 69 -21.50 -7.01 -6.91
C ALA A 69 -21.76 -5.97 -5.81
N ARG A 70 -20.83 -5.84 -4.85
CA ARG A 70 -20.93 -4.92 -3.72
C ARG A 70 -19.83 -3.88 -3.83
N THR A 71 -20.13 -2.64 -3.47
CA THR A 71 -19.15 -1.56 -3.48
C THR A 71 -18.06 -1.81 -2.43
N VAL A 72 -18.44 -2.36 -1.27
CA VAL A 72 -17.53 -2.70 -0.17
C VAL A 72 -18.21 -3.74 0.74
N ASP A 73 -17.39 -4.64 1.31
CA ASP A 73 -17.80 -5.63 2.31
C ASP A 73 -16.75 -5.63 3.41
N ILE A 74 -17.15 -5.54 4.68
CA ILE A 74 -16.24 -5.48 5.83
C ILE A 74 -16.59 -6.61 6.79
N ASP A 75 -15.84 -7.69 6.72
CA ASP A 75 -15.99 -8.87 7.58
C ASP A 75 -15.06 -8.77 8.79
N ILE A 76 -15.58 -9.09 9.98
CA ILE A 76 -14.75 -9.28 11.19
C ILE A 76 -14.24 -10.72 11.17
N LEU A 77 -12.94 -10.90 10.97
CA LEU A 77 -12.32 -12.23 10.85
C LEU A 77 -12.10 -12.89 12.21
N THR A 78 -11.53 -12.13 13.13
CA THR A 78 -11.22 -12.56 14.51
C THR A 78 -11.39 -11.41 15.47
N TYR A 79 -11.62 -11.71 16.76
CA TYR A 79 -11.65 -10.72 17.82
C TYR A 79 -10.89 -11.27 19.04
N GLY A 80 -9.61 -10.93 19.14
CA GLY A 80 -8.71 -11.53 20.11
C GLY A 80 -8.77 -13.07 20.06
N SER A 81 -8.98 -13.70 21.21
CA SER A 81 -9.19 -15.15 21.34
C SER A 81 -10.67 -15.55 21.43
N LEU A 82 -11.59 -14.61 21.23
CA LEU A 82 -13.03 -14.86 21.39
C LEU A 82 -13.53 -15.87 20.35
N ARG A 83 -14.35 -16.81 20.84
CA ARG A 83 -15.12 -17.73 20.01
C ARG A 83 -16.59 -17.52 20.31
N GLN A 84 -17.35 -17.16 19.30
CA GLN A 84 -18.77 -16.81 19.41
C GLN A 84 -19.52 -17.36 18.22
N VAL A 85 -20.71 -17.88 18.46
CA VAL A 85 -21.62 -18.34 17.40
C VAL A 85 -23.01 -17.85 17.74
N ASP A 86 -23.45 -16.82 17.05
CA ASP A 86 -24.81 -16.32 17.18
C ASP A 86 -25.41 -15.93 15.81
N ALA A 87 -26.65 -15.43 15.82
CA ALA A 87 -27.39 -15.12 14.62
C ALA A 87 -26.80 -13.92 13.81
N ARG A 88 -26.04 -13.03 14.47
CA ARG A 88 -25.49 -11.83 13.84
C ARG A 88 -24.01 -11.96 13.52
N LEU A 89 -23.24 -12.64 14.38
CA LEU A 89 -21.79 -12.67 14.30
C LEU A 89 -21.24 -14.03 14.75
N THR A 90 -20.45 -14.64 13.91
CA THR A 90 -19.69 -15.85 14.23
C THR A 90 -18.19 -15.55 14.20
N LEU A 91 -17.51 -15.81 15.31
CA LEU A 91 -16.07 -15.58 15.46
C LEU A 91 -15.35 -16.85 15.92
N PRO A 92 -14.21 -17.20 15.31
CA PRO A 92 -13.65 -16.65 14.07
C PRO A 92 -14.63 -16.77 12.90
N HIS A 93 -14.49 -15.91 11.89
CA HIS A 93 -15.37 -15.93 10.71
C HIS A 93 -15.37 -17.34 10.08
N PRO A 94 -16.55 -17.97 9.89
CA PRO A 94 -16.66 -19.42 9.63
C PRO A 94 -15.96 -19.88 8.33
N ARG A 95 -15.84 -19.00 7.36
CA ARG A 95 -15.24 -19.33 6.05
C ARG A 95 -13.87 -18.72 5.82
N MET A 96 -13.25 -18.12 6.86
CA MET A 96 -11.96 -17.45 6.66
C MET A 96 -10.83 -18.42 6.28
N ALA A 97 -10.86 -19.65 6.80
CA ALA A 97 -9.84 -20.66 6.55
C ALA A 97 -9.85 -21.20 5.10
N GLU A 98 -11.02 -21.14 4.43
CA GLU A 98 -11.23 -21.68 3.08
C GLU A 98 -10.95 -20.66 1.98
N ARG A 99 -10.84 -19.38 2.34
CA ARG A 99 -10.76 -18.27 1.38
C ARG A 99 -9.32 -17.79 1.22
N ALA A 100 -8.70 -18.10 0.09
CA ALA A 100 -7.34 -17.67 -0.22
C ALA A 100 -7.17 -16.15 -0.17
N PHE A 101 -8.18 -15.38 -0.63
CA PHE A 101 -8.19 -13.92 -0.59
C PHE A 101 -8.30 -13.32 0.83
N VAL A 102 -8.57 -14.15 1.85
CA VAL A 102 -8.47 -13.80 3.27
C VAL A 102 -7.14 -14.30 3.85
N GLN A 103 -6.78 -15.56 3.56
CA GLN A 103 -5.60 -16.20 4.16
C GLN A 103 -4.28 -15.56 3.72
N ILE A 104 -4.18 -15.19 2.43
CA ILE A 104 -2.95 -14.58 1.88
C ILE A 104 -2.67 -13.22 2.54
N PRO A 105 -3.59 -12.22 2.53
CA PRO A 105 -3.35 -10.96 3.21
C PRO A 105 -3.26 -11.09 4.74
N LEU A 106 -3.92 -12.08 5.36
CA LEU A 106 -3.78 -12.33 6.79
C LEU A 106 -2.39 -12.82 7.15
N ARG A 107 -1.82 -13.76 6.36
CA ARG A 107 -0.44 -14.23 6.54
C ARG A 107 0.58 -13.11 6.31
N GLU A 108 0.34 -12.21 5.37
CA GLU A 108 1.19 -11.03 5.21
C GLU A 108 1.32 -10.25 6.52
N LEU A 109 0.20 -10.00 7.24
CA LEU A 109 0.22 -9.30 8.52
C LEU A 109 0.84 -10.12 9.65
N GLN A 110 0.79 -11.45 9.59
CA GLN A 110 1.34 -12.33 10.62
C GLN A 110 2.84 -12.59 10.45
N GLU A 111 3.29 -12.80 9.21
CA GLU A 111 4.62 -13.28 8.87
C GLU A 111 5.47 -12.21 8.18
N GLY A 112 4.90 -11.07 7.80
CA GLY A 112 5.58 -10.02 7.04
C GLY A 112 5.97 -10.44 5.63
N ARG A 113 5.39 -11.52 5.10
CA ARG A 113 5.70 -12.07 3.78
C ARG A 113 4.52 -11.87 2.83
N ILE A 114 4.82 -11.36 1.65
CA ILE A 114 3.85 -11.25 0.57
C ILE A 114 3.87 -12.55 -0.23
N GLU A 115 2.75 -13.26 -0.22
CA GLU A 115 2.51 -14.45 -1.02
C GLU A 115 1.34 -14.20 -1.98
N TRP A 116 1.28 -14.97 -3.05
CA TRP A 116 0.16 -14.92 -4.00
C TRP A 116 -0.04 -16.25 -4.70
N THR A 117 -1.21 -16.42 -5.30
CA THR A 117 -1.56 -17.54 -6.19
C THR A 117 -2.03 -16.99 -7.54
N GLU A 118 -2.36 -17.88 -8.48
CA GLU A 118 -2.96 -17.43 -9.76
C GLU A 118 -4.32 -16.75 -9.55
N GLU A 119 -5.06 -17.16 -8.52
CA GLU A 119 -6.39 -16.65 -8.19
C GLU A 119 -6.36 -15.39 -7.30
N VAL A 120 -5.31 -15.20 -6.51
CA VAL A 120 -5.14 -14.07 -5.58
C VAL A 120 -3.83 -13.37 -5.89
N ARG A 121 -3.92 -12.23 -6.54
CA ARG A 121 -2.78 -11.47 -7.05
C ARG A 121 -2.65 -10.14 -6.32
N PRO A 122 -1.44 -9.69 -5.99
CA PRO A 122 -1.25 -8.33 -5.51
C PRO A 122 -1.75 -7.32 -6.54
N PHE A 123 -2.56 -6.37 -6.09
CA PHE A 123 -3.07 -5.30 -6.95
C PHE A 123 -1.93 -4.37 -7.36
N ALA A 124 -1.76 -4.21 -8.67
CA ALA A 124 -0.72 -3.37 -9.24
C ALA A 124 -1.33 -2.25 -10.08
N PHE A 125 -0.91 -1.03 -9.80
CA PHE A 125 -1.28 0.11 -10.62
C PHE A 125 -0.54 0.06 -11.97
N GLY A 126 -1.26 -0.06 -13.09
CA GLY A 126 -0.66 -0.10 -14.43
C GLY A 126 -0.30 -1.49 -14.96
N TRP A 127 -1.04 -2.49 -14.59
CA TRP A 127 -0.87 -3.90 -14.97
C TRP A 127 -0.88 -4.17 -16.49
N SER A 128 0.03 -5.07 -16.93
CA SER A 128 0.00 -5.72 -18.24
C SER A 128 0.08 -7.26 -18.07
N PRO A 129 -0.80 -8.04 -18.73
CA PRO A 129 -0.87 -9.51 -18.58
C PRO A 129 0.37 -10.29 -19.03
N SER A 130 1.29 -9.64 -19.72
CA SER A 130 2.42 -10.30 -20.40
C SER A 130 3.69 -10.47 -19.55
N THR A 131 3.73 -9.97 -18.32
CA THR A 131 4.91 -10.09 -17.48
C THR A 131 4.61 -10.87 -16.20
N ARG A 132 5.29 -11.99 -16.01
CA ARG A 132 5.17 -12.91 -14.85
C ARG A 132 5.52 -12.28 -13.48
N ARG A 133 5.74 -10.97 -13.37
CA ARG A 133 6.06 -10.25 -12.15
C ARG A 133 5.34 -8.90 -12.14
N THR A 134 4.18 -8.90 -11.51
CA THR A 134 3.36 -7.70 -11.37
C THR A 134 3.95 -6.79 -10.27
N PRO A 135 4.16 -5.48 -10.54
CA PRO A 135 4.53 -4.53 -9.50
C PRO A 135 3.48 -4.46 -8.39
N LEU A 136 3.91 -4.33 -7.15
CA LEU A 136 3.05 -4.25 -5.98
C LEU A 136 2.86 -2.82 -5.50
N TRP A 137 1.69 -2.55 -4.96
CA TRP A 137 1.40 -1.37 -4.14
C TRP A 137 1.29 -1.80 -2.69
N VAL A 138 2.27 -1.43 -1.87
CA VAL A 138 2.32 -1.76 -0.44
C VAL A 138 2.02 -0.51 0.36
N HIS A 139 0.97 -0.53 1.17
CA HIS A 139 0.61 0.56 2.07
C HIS A 139 1.00 0.21 3.51
N ARG A 140 1.59 1.18 4.22
CA ARG A 140 1.91 1.12 5.65
C ARG A 140 1.23 2.29 6.37
N ILE A 141 0.57 2.03 7.47
CA ILE A 141 0.05 3.09 8.34
C ILE A 141 1.23 3.81 8.99
N GLU A 142 2.19 3.04 9.48
CA GLU A 142 3.44 3.55 10.03
C GLU A 142 4.60 2.63 9.66
N THR A 143 5.74 3.21 9.33
CA THR A 143 6.99 2.48 9.13
C THR A 143 8.17 3.32 9.58
N GLY A 144 9.34 2.68 9.76
CA GLY A 144 10.59 3.39 9.95
C GLY A 144 10.93 4.25 8.72
N SER A 145 10.93 3.65 7.54
CA SER A 145 11.21 4.31 6.27
C SER A 145 10.69 3.50 5.10
N THR A 146 9.92 4.11 4.20
CA THR A 146 9.45 3.47 2.97
C THR A 146 10.60 3.00 2.06
N ASN A 147 11.76 3.68 2.12
CA ASN A 147 12.96 3.23 1.40
C ASN A 147 13.51 1.90 1.96
N ASP A 148 13.50 1.73 3.29
CA ASP A 148 13.99 0.49 3.90
C ASP A 148 13.03 -0.66 3.64
N ASP A 149 11.73 -0.43 3.75
CA ASP A 149 10.72 -1.41 3.36
C ASP A 149 10.89 -1.82 1.89
N ALA A 150 11.02 -0.86 0.98
CA ALA A 150 11.23 -1.14 -0.44
C ALA A 150 12.53 -1.93 -0.70
N LYS A 151 13.62 -1.67 0.05
CA LYS A 151 14.85 -2.47 -0.03
C LYS A 151 14.66 -3.91 0.45
N GLN A 152 13.97 -4.10 1.57
CA GLN A 152 13.67 -5.43 2.11
C GLN A 152 12.81 -6.24 1.14
N LEU A 153 11.76 -5.63 0.63
CA LEU A 153 10.88 -6.24 -0.36
C LEU A 153 11.62 -6.53 -1.68
N ALA A 154 12.53 -5.64 -2.10
CA ALA A 154 13.38 -5.89 -3.26
C ALA A 154 14.31 -7.07 -3.06
N ALA A 155 14.87 -7.26 -1.85
CA ALA A 155 15.70 -8.42 -1.50
C ALA A 155 14.85 -9.72 -1.47
N ALA A 156 13.59 -9.63 -1.09
CA ALA A 156 12.62 -10.73 -1.14
C ALA A 156 12.12 -11.04 -2.57
N GLY A 157 12.60 -10.32 -3.59
CA GLY A 157 12.30 -10.61 -4.99
C GLY A 157 11.17 -9.78 -5.62
N LEU A 158 10.70 -8.71 -4.98
CA LEU A 158 9.70 -7.83 -5.58
C LEU A 158 10.15 -7.31 -6.95
N PRO A 159 9.22 -7.22 -7.91
CA PRO A 159 9.51 -6.71 -9.26
C PRO A 159 9.74 -5.20 -9.28
N GLY A 160 10.47 -4.73 -10.28
CA GLY A 160 10.57 -3.30 -10.58
C GLY A 160 9.20 -2.72 -10.92
N GLY A 161 8.99 -1.45 -10.53
CA GLY A 161 7.70 -0.77 -10.59
C GLY A 161 6.88 -0.87 -9.30
N SER A 162 7.28 -1.72 -8.35
CA SER A 162 6.60 -1.80 -7.05
C SER A 162 6.76 -0.51 -6.24
N VAL A 163 5.73 -0.16 -5.50
CA VAL A 163 5.64 1.08 -4.72
C VAL A 163 5.32 0.76 -3.27
N VAL A 164 6.05 1.37 -2.35
CA VAL A 164 5.72 1.39 -0.93
C VAL A 164 5.25 2.79 -0.56
N VAL A 165 4.11 2.91 0.08
CA VAL A 165 3.56 4.17 0.59
C VAL A 165 3.32 4.05 2.08
N ALA A 166 3.57 5.11 2.84
CA ALA A 166 3.25 5.17 4.26
C ALA A 166 2.46 6.43 4.60
N ASP A 167 1.58 6.33 5.61
CA ASP A 167 0.90 7.49 6.16
C ASP A 167 1.87 8.29 7.05
N ARG A 168 2.80 7.58 7.72
CA ARG A 168 3.83 8.16 8.61
C ARG A 168 5.14 7.39 8.53
N GLN A 169 6.27 8.12 8.64
CA GLN A 169 7.58 7.51 8.85
C GLN A 169 8.19 7.99 10.17
N THR A 170 8.71 7.05 10.98
CA THR A 170 9.35 7.35 12.28
C THR A 170 10.85 7.59 12.16
N ALA A 171 11.47 7.15 11.07
CA ALA A 171 12.91 7.29 10.80
C ALA A 171 13.16 7.70 9.33
N GLY A 172 12.33 8.61 8.81
CA GLY A 172 12.47 9.16 7.47
C GLY A 172 13.83 9.82 7.27
N ARG A 173 14.46 9.61 6.11
CA ARG A 173 15.79 10.10 5.79
C ARG A 173 15.82 10.95 4.53
N GLY A 174 16.59 12.01 4.59
CA GLY A 174 17.04 12.79 3.46
C GLY A 174 18.49 12.47 3.09
N ARG A 175 19.03 13.17 2.10
CA ARG A 175 20.43 13.02 1.68
C ARG A 175 21.38 13.43 2.83
N MET A 176 22.57 12.79 2.84
CA MET A 176 23.64 13.07 3.80
C MET A 176 23.21 12.86 5.27
N GLY A 177 22.33 11.89 5.53
CA GLY A 177 21.89 11.54 6.88
C GLY A 177 20.92 12.54 7.52
N ARG A 178 20.39 13.52 6.78
CA ARG A 178 19.40 14.46 7.30
C ARG A 178 18.10 13.74 7.65
N VAL A 179 17.49 14.15 8.76
CA VAL A 179 16.16 13.65 9.13
C VAL A 179 15.12 14.21 8.16
N TRP A 180 14.20 13.35 7.73
CA TRP A 180 13.03 13.73 6.96
C TRP A 180 11.79 13.56 7.83
N GLN A 181 11.14 14.67 8.19
CA GLN A 181 9.89 14.64 8.95
C GLN A 181 8.76 14.13 8.06
N SER A 182 7.98 13.20 8.57
CA SER A 182 6.95 12.48 7.81
C SER A 182 5.74 12.25 8.69
N ASP A 183 5.11 13.33 9.12
CA ASP A 183 3.92 13.28 9.96
C ASP A 183 2.70 12.79 9.18
N ALA A 184 1.81 12.07 9.86
CA ALA A 184 0.61 11.53 9.26
C ALA A 184 -0.28 12.64 8.67
N GLY A 185 -0.72 12.45 7.43
CA GLY A 185 -1.58 13.40 6.74
C GLY A 185 -0.89 14.68 6.23
N ALA A 186 0.41 14.88 6.53
CA ALA A 186 1.15 16.08 6.13
C ALA A 186 1.73 15.99 4.70
N GLY A 187 1.73 14.81 4.09
CA GLY A 187 2.30 14.61 2.75
C GLY A 187 2.13 13.19 2.23
N VAL A 188 2.77 12.91 1.11
CA VAL A 188 2.87 11.59 0.51
C VAL A 188 4.29 11.08 0.74
N TRP A 189 4.41 9.98 1.48
CA TRP A 189 5.70 9.33 1.76
C TRP A 189 5.74 8.02 0.98
N MET A 190 6.50 7.98 -0.11
CA MET A 190 6.53 6.81 -0.97
C MET A 190 7.92 6.46 -1.48
N SER A 191 8.11 5.19 -1.81
CA SER A 191 9.32 4.67 -2.43
C SER A 191 8.97 3.76 -3.60
N ILE A 192 9.59 3.99 -4.75
CA ILE A 192 9.42 3.21 -5.96
C ILE A 192 10.65 2.34 -6.16
N LEU A 193 10.44 1.03 -6.32
CA LEU A 193 11.51 0.11 -6.68
C LEU A 193 11.71 0.10 -8.20
N LEU A 194 12.92 0.36 -8.65
CA LEU A 194 13.32 0.20 -10.04
C LEU A 194 14.34 -0.94 -10.19
N ARG A 195 14.24 -1.69 -11.29
CA ARG A 195 15.23 -2.69 -11.71
C ARG A 195 15.66 -2.36 -13.15
N PRO A 196 16.54 -1.36 -13.31
CA PRO A 196 16.96 -0.90 -14.64
C PRO A 196 17.86 -1.96 -15.29
N SER A 197 17.38 -2.56 -16.38
CA SER A 197 18.16 -3.57 -17.12
C SER A 197 19.30 -2.89 -17.90
N GLY A 198 20.55 -3.31 -17.62
CA GLY A 198 21.73 -2.85 -18.35
C GLY A 198 22.12 -1.39 -18.16
N MET A 199 21.56 -0.71 -17.16
CA MET A 199 21.91 0.69 -16.91
C MET A 199 23.27 0.80 -16.20
N ASP A 200 24.21 1.52 -16.82
CA ASP A 200 25.50 1.83 -16.23
C ASP A 200 25.35 2.59 -14.92
N SER A 201 26.03 2.13 -13.86
CA SER A 201 25.97 2.72 -12.52
C SER A 201 26.36 4.22 -12.49
N ARG A 202 27.22 4.67 -13.41
CA ARG A 202 27.60 6.08 -13.57
C ARG A 202 26.41 6.97 -13.91
N ARG A 203 25.35 6.44 -14.51
CA ARG A 203 24.10 7.15 -14.80
C ARG A 203 23.14 7.24 -13.62
N GLY A 204 23.42 6.56 -12.51
CA GLY A 204 22.58 6.58 -11.30
C GLY A 204 22.29 7.97 -10.76
N GLY A 205 23.24 8.91 -10.92
CA GLY A 205 23.07 10.31 -10.53
C GLY A 205 21.97 11.07 -11.30
N LEU A 206 21.50 10.54 -12.43
CA LEU A 206 20.40 11.15 -13.21
C LEU A 206 19.01 10.76 -12.67
N LEU A 207 18.91 9.68 -11.89
CA LEU A 207 17.63 9.18 -11.41
C LEU A 207 16.90 10.17 -10.47
N PRO A 208 17.57 10.84 -9.53
CA PRO A 208 16.90 11.86 -8.71
C PRO A 208 16.35 13.02 -9.55
N LEU A 209 17.06 13.40 -10.62
CA LEU A 209 16.62 14.47 -11.54
C LEU A 209 15.41 14.02 -12.36
N ALA A 210 15.43 12.80 -12.87
CA ALA A 210 14.31 12.23 -13.64
C ALA A 210 13.06 12.12 -12.77
N ALA A 211 13.19 11.60 -11.53
CA ALA A 211 12.09 11.53 -10.58
C ALA A 211 11.57 12.92 -10.19
N GLY A 212 12.45 13.88 -9.93
CA GLY A 212 12.08 15.26 -9.65
C GLY A 212 11.34 15.93 -10.81
N LEU A 213 11.80 15.68 -12.04
CA LEU A 213 11.13 16.20 -13.24
C LEU A 213 9.73 15.60 -13.39
N ALA A 214 9.57 14.28 -13.15
CA ALA A 214 8.28 13.61 -13.20
C ALA A 214 7.32 14.18 -12.15
N ALA A 215 7.78 14.32 -10.89
CA ALA A 215 7.01 14.93 -9.81
C ALA A 215 6.61 16.38 -10.13
N ALA A 216 7.56 17.21 -10.61
CA ALA A 216 7.27 18.59 -10.96
C ALA A 216 6.29 18.71 -12.13
N ARG A 217 6.37 17.84 -13.14
CA ARG A 217 5.41 17.79 -14.24
C ARG A 217 4.01 17.42 -13.78
N HIS A 218 3.91 16.41 -12.93
CA HIS A 218 2.63 15.99 -12.36
C HIS A 218 1.99 17.11 -11.55
N LEU A 219 2.74 17.73 -10.64
CA LEU A 219 2.26 18.85 -9.83
C LEU A 219 1.80 20.05 -10.67
N ARG A 220 2.53 20.36 -11.77
CA ARG A 220 2.09 21.40 -12.72
C ARG A 220 0.77 21.04 -13.40
N GLY A 221 0.56 19.77 -13.74
CA GLY A 221 -0.71 19.28 -14.28
C GLY A 221 -1.88 19.46 -13.31
N LEU A 222 -1.60 19.52 -12.00
CA LEU A 222 -2.57 19.83 -10.93
C LEU A 222 -2.68 21.33 -10.61
N GLY A 223 -2.05 22.21 -11.41
CA GLY A 223 -2.09 23.67 -11.21
C GLY A 223 -1.05 24.19 -10.19
N VAL A 224 -0.17 23.36 -9.66
CA VAL A 224 0.88 23.79 -8.71
C VAL A 224 2.07 24.34 -9.51
N PRO A 225 2.57 25.58 -9.25
CA PRO A 225 3.72 26.15 -9.96
C PRO A 225 5.05 25.53 -9.48
N ALA A 226 5.20 24.22 -9.72
CA ALA A 226 6.35 23.45 -9.27
C ALA A 226 7.60 23.72 -10.13
N GLN A 227 8.75 23.90 -9.46
CA GLN A 227 10.05 24.14 -10.06
C GLN A 227 11.04 23.09 -9.55
N LEU A 228 11.87 22.58 -10.45
CA LEU A 228 12.94 21.66 -10.08
C LEU A 228 14.14 22.45 -9.54
N LYS A 229 14.59 22.08 -8.34
CA LYS A 229 15.85 22.56 -7.78
C LYS A 229 16.86 21.42 -7.74
N TRP A 230 17.95 21.62 -8.48
CA TRP A 230 19.04 20.64 -8.51
C TRP A 230 19.60 20.40 -7.11
N PRO A 231 19.96 19.15 -6.74
CA PRO A 231 19.93 17.96 -7.60
C PRO A 231 18.64 17.11 -7.39
N ASN A 232 17.81 17.35 -6.38
CA ASN A 232 16.79 16.38 -5.96
C ASN A 232 15.58 17.00 -5.26
N ASP A 233 15.35 18.29 -5.39
CA ASP A 233 14.25 18.97 -4.72
C ASP A 233 13.25 19.53 -5.74
N VAL A 234 11.98 19.57 -5.35
CA VAL A 234 10.93 20.32 -6.05
C VAL A 234 10.47 21.46 -5.16
N LEU A 235 10.39 22.64 -5.72
CA LEU A 235 9.94 23.84 -5.02
C LEU A 235 8.61 24.34 -5.57
N CYS A 236 7.83 24.99 -4.71
CA CYS A 236 6.68 25.81 -5.07
C CYS A 236 6.83 27.16 -4.37
N ASN A 237 6.79 28.26 -5.10
CA ASN A 237 6.97 29.62 -4.57
C ASN A 237 8.23 29.76 -3.68
N GLY A 238 9.34 29.18 -4.12
CA GLY A 238 10.60 29.18 -3.41
C GLY A 238 10.73 28.26 -2.19
N ARG A 239 9.65 27.57 -1.80
CA ARG A 239 9.63 26.63 -0.69
C ARG A 239 9.70 25.19 -1.21
N LYS A 240 10.47 24.34 -0.52
CA LYS A 240 10.57 22.91 -0.85
C LYS A 240 9.25 22.20 -0.51
N ILE A 241 8.67 21.56 -1.53
CA ILE A 241 7.43 20.78 -1.41
C ILE A 241 7.65 19.28 -1.71
N CYS A 242 8.81 18.91 -2.27
CA CYS A 242 9.15 17.52 -2.48
C CYS A 242 10.67 17.35 -2.44
N GLY A 243 11.13 16.25 -1.90
CA GLY A 243 12.52 15.81 -1.91
C GLY A 243 12.63 14.37 -2.40
N ILE A 244 13.71 14.08 -3.12
CA ILE A 244 13.94 12.76 -3.71
C ILE A 244 15.23 12.17 -3.13
N LEU A 245 15.15 10.92 -2.67
CA LEU A 245 16.28 10.15 -2.19
C LEU A 245 16.38 8.83 -2.98
N CYS A 246 17.39 8.72 -3.83
CA CYS A 246 17.67 7.47 -4.53
C CYS A 246 18.75 6.69 -3.79
N GLU A 247 18.48 5.41 -3.53
CA GLU A 247 19.43 4.45 -2.95
C GLU A 247 19.56 3.25 -3.90
N SER A 248 20.77 2.92 -4.31
CA SER A 248 21.01 1.91 -5.34
C SER A 248 21.92 0.79 -4.87
N VAL A 249 21.75 -0.36 -5.47
CA VAL A 249 22.65 -1.51 -5.39
C VAL A 249 23.17 -1.79 -6.80
N THR A 250 24.46 -2.01 -6.92
CA THR A 250 25.13 -2.33 -8.19
C THR A 250 25.53 -3.79 -8.26
N SER A 251 25.53 -4.33 -9.47
CA SER A 251 26.13 -5.62 -9.80
C SER A 251 27.15 -5.38 -10.93
N GLY A 252 28.43 -5.46 -10.59
CA GLY A 252 29.49 -5.01 -11.49
C GLY A 252 29.38 -3.54 -11.82
N SER A 253 29.41 -3.19 -13.10
CA SER A 253 29.28 -1.81 -13.61
C SER A 253 27.83 -1.34 -13.81
N CYS A 254 26.85 -2.21 -13.59
CA CYS A 254 25.43 -1.91 -13.81
C CYS A 254 24.66 -1.72 -12.52
N LEU A 255 23.59 -0.93 -12.58
CA LEU A 255 22.59 -0.87 -11.51
C LEU A 255 21.76 -2.15 -11.53
N ASP A 256 21.70 -2.85 -10.38
CA ASP A 256 20.83 -4.01 -10.17
C ASP A 256 19.42 -3.55 -9.76
N ARG A 257 19.37 -2.70 -8.76
CA ARG A 257 18.12 -2.13 -8.26
C ARG A 257 18.32 -0.73 -7.70
N VAL A 258 17.28 0.07 -7.78
CA VAL A 258 17.25 1.43 -7.21
C VAL A 258 15.94 1.63 -6.49
N VAL A 259 16.00 2.13 -5.29
CA VAL A 259 14.83 2.61 -4.54
C VAL A 259 14.80 4.12 -4.66
N VAL A 260 13.71 4.66 -5.17
CA VAL A 260 13.47 6.09 -5.35
C VAL A 260 12.47 6.55 -4.32
N GLY A 261 12.96 7.11 -3.21
CA GLY A 261 12.13 7.74 -2.19
C GLY A 261 11.67 9.13 -2.63
N ILE A 262 10.40 9.42 -2.44
CA ILE A 262 9.72 10.67 -2.76
C ILE A 262 8.89 11.09 -1.55
N GLY A 263 9.12 12.30 -1.09
CA GLY A 263 8.40 12.86 0.05
C GLY A 263 8.19 14.35 -0.06
#